data_c93b886b3d63dbc432a811fdcd7d101d
#
_entry.id   c93b886b3d63dbc432a811fdcd7d101d
#
_cell.length_a   1.000
_cell.length_b   1.000
_cell.length_c   1.000
_cell.angle_alpha   90.00
_cell.angle_beta   90.00
_cell.angle_gamma   90.00
#
_symmetry.space_group_name_H-M   'P 1'
#
loop_
_entity.id
_entity.type
_entity.pdbx_description
1 polymer ?
#
loop_
_entity_poly.entity_id
_entity_poly.type
_entity_poly.pdbx_seq_one_letter_code
_entity_poly.pdbx_strand_id
1 'polypeptide(L)'
;MFSAALFAQTPLELSLITFNIRYDNPADPLLWDNRKEEVTKAIAFFDIVGLQEALPNQLEDLQSKMPWMSVYSETRFGNGEGEACPIMWQTKHFDLLHTETRWLSESWTDTASIGWDATMPRIASIVSLHHKESGQIIRVINSHWSHVGEEARKASASLIRSWSMKGEADIVIVLGDFNAEPQSEEIEFLLSTNLKDSYDVAKTRCRKSFGTYTGFDPVGFAGPRIDYILVDGADVSWICADEYIKQGFYISDHLPVHAFVSLKSQ
;
A
#
# COMPACT_ATOMS: atom_id res chain seq x y z
N MET A 1 -37.25 -36.35 6.45
CA MET A 1 -36.89 -34.96 6.13
C MET A 1 -35.46 -34.71 6.64
N PHE A 2 -34.50 -34.74 5.74
CA PHE A 2 -33.11 -34.39 6.09
C PHE A 2 -32.99 -32.88 6.03
N SER A 3 -32.77 -32.24 7.16
CA SER A 3 -32.38 -30.82 7.24
C SER A 3 -30.95 -30.70 6.72
N ALA A 4 -30.79 -30.14 5.54
CA ALA A 4 -29.47 -29.71 5.07
C ALA A 4 -29.01 -28.54 5.95
N ALA A 5 -28.08 -28.80 6.86
CA ALA A 5 -27.38 -27.73 7.56
C ALA A 5 -26.59 -26.95 6.50
N LEU A 6 -27.01 -25.71 6.19
CA LEU A 6 -26.16 -24.75 5.47
C LEU A 6 -24.96 -24.47 6.38
N PHE A 7 -23.84 -25.10 6.09
CA PHE A 7 -22.55 -24.60 6.60
C PHE A 7 -22.31 -23.24 5.95
N ALA A 8 -22.40 -22.17 6.71
CA ALA A 8 -21.96 -20.88 6.24
C ALA A 8 -20.47 -21.03 5.85
N GLN A 9 -20.16 -20.90 4.57
CA GLN A 9 -18.80 -20.88 4.09
C GLN A 9 -18.09 -19.70 4.80
N THR A 10 -16.93 -19.97 5.40
CA THR A 10 -16.09 -18.91 5.96
C THR A 10 -15.79 -17.95 4.81
N PRO A 11 -16.05 -16.65 4.97
CA PRO A 11 -15.72 -15.70 3.89
C PRO A 11 -14.24 -15.80 3.58
N LEU A 12 -13.91 -15.84 2.29
CA LEU A 12 -12.55 -15.81 1.82
C LEU A 12 -11.93 -14.46 2.18
N GLU A 13 -10.77 -14.46 2.81
CA GLU A 13 -10.09 -13.23 3.23
C GLU A 13 -8.81 -13.03 2.43
N LEU A 14 -8.50 -11.78 2.10
CA LEU A 14 -7.22 -11.35 1.58
C LEU A 14 -6.45 -10.59 2.66
N SER A 15 -5.18 -10.89 2.75
CA SER A 15 -4.23 -10.17 3.59
C SER A 15 -3.50 -9.10 2.78
N LEU A 16 -3.60 -7.85 3.24
CA LEU A 16 -3.04 -6.67 2.59
C LEU A 16 -2.01 -6.02 3.48
N ILE A 17 -0.94 -5.49 2.90
CA ILE A 17 0.03 -4.67 3.64
C ILE A 17 0.50 -3.49 2.78
N THR A 18 0.62 -2.31 3.39
CA THR A 18 1.36 -1.17 2.88
C THR A 18 2.55 -0.89 3.78
N PHE A 19 3.70 -0.63 3.18
CA PHE A 19 4.91 -0.37 3.94
C PHE A 19 5.86 0.56 3.19
N ASN A 20 6.04 1.79 3.70
CA ASN A 20 7.16 2.60 3.31
C ASN A 20 8.42 1.97 3.92
N ILE A 21 9.23 1.31 3.09
CA ILE A 21 10.40 0.56 3.54
C ILE A 21 11.63 1.42 3.76
N ARG A 22 11.52 2.73 3.58
CA ARG A 22 12.63 3.68 3.58
C ARG A 22 13.70 3.32 2.54
N TYR A 23 14.04 4.22 1.64
CA TYR A 23 15.10 3.98 0.67
C TYR A 23 16.45 3.66 1.33
N ASP A 24 17.35 3.04 0.59
CA ASP A 24 18.69 2.68 1.08
C ASP A 24 19.56 3.95 1.24
N ASN A 25 19.49 4.55 2.42
CA ASN A 25 20.20 5.78 2.76
C ASN A 25 21.35 5.48 3.73
N PRO A 26 22.61 5.76 3.33
CA PRO A 26 23.78 5.50 4.18
C PRO A 26 23.83 6.33 5.46
N ALA A 27 23.01 7.37 5.60
CA ALA A 27 22.91 8.19 6.80
C ALA A 27 21.89 7.69 7.82
N ASP A 28 21.10 6.65 7.49
CA ASP A 28 20.08 6.10 8.38
C ASP A 28 20.73 5.35 9.57
N PRO A 29 20.09 5.34 10.76
CA PRO A 29 20.62 4.66 11.94
C PRO A 29 20.68 3.14 11.77
N LEU A 30 19.84 2.56 10.89
CA LEU A 30 19.81 1.15 10.54
C LEU A 30 19.86 1.00 9.02
N LEU A 31 21.03 0.63 8.49
CA LEU A 31 21.27 0.49 7.06
C LEU A 31 20.41 -0.64 6.43
N TRP A 32 20.13 -0.53 5.13
CA TRP A 32 19.34 -1.52 4.39
C TRP A 32 19.85 -2.96 4.58
N ASP A 33 21.15 -3.19 4.46
CA ASP A 33 21.73 -4.52 4.66
C ASP A 33 21.45 -5.12 6.04
N ASN A 34 21.25 -4.30 7.04
CA ASN A 34 20.93 -4.75 8.39
C ASN A 34 19.43 -5.01 8.60
N ARG A 35 18.53 -4.38 7.80
CA ARG A 35 17.08 -4.44 7.98
C ARG A 35 16.33 -5.27 6.94
N LYS A 36 16.93 -5.54 5.76
CA LYS A 36 16.27 -6.22 4.63
C LYS A 36 15.66 -7.59 4.97
N GLU A 37 16.29 -8.37 5.86
CA GLU A 37 15.76 -9.65 6.31
C GLU A 37 14.46 -9.49 7.12
N GLU A 38 14.41 -8.49 7.99
CA GLU A 38 13.23 -8.24 8.80
C GLU A 38 12.11 -7.61 7.95
N VAL A 39 12.46 -6.75 7.00
CA VAL A 39 11.50 -6.22 6.01
C VAL A 39 10.91 -7.38 5.19
N THR A 40 11.75 -8.31 4.72
CA THR A 40 11.28 -9.51 4.00
C THR A 40 10.30 -10.32 4.86
N LYS A 41 10.64 -10.60 6.12
CA LYS A 41 9.76 -11.34 7.04
C LYS A 41 8.43 -10.63 7.28
N ALA A 42 8.47 -9.30 7.40
CA ALA A 42 7.28 -8.50 7.63
C ALA A 42 6.26 -8.58 6.48
N ILE A 43 6.72 -8.78 5.24
CA ILE A 43 5.84 -8.74 4.06
C ILE A 43 5.59 -10.11 3.39
N ALA A 44 6.39 -11.14 3.69
CA ALA A 44 6.45 -12.39 2.91
C ALA A 44 5.15 -13.19 2.81
N PHE A 45 4.25 -13.03 3.76
CA PHE A 45 3.05 -13.88 3.87
C PHE A 45 1.76 -13.19 3.44
N PHE A 46 1.83 -11.91 3.06
CA PHE A 46 0.66 -11.17 2.60
C PHE A 46 0.30 -11.51 1.16
N ASP A 47 -0.99 -11.50 0.85
CA ASP A 47 -1.49 -11.78 -0.50
C ASP A 47 -1.17 -10.65 -1.46
N ILE A 48 -1.28 -9.39 -0.98
CA ILE A 48 -0.96 -8.18 -1.74
C ILE A 48 -0.14 -7.24 -0.87
N VAL A 49 0.98 -6.78 -1.42
CA VAL A 49 1.97 -5.91 -0.77
C VAL A 49 2.17 -4.65 -1.61
N GLY A 50 1.99 -3.47 -1.01
CA GLY A 50 2.40 -2.20 -1.60
C GLY A 50 3.57 -1.62 -0.82
N LEU A 51 4.67 -1.33 -1.51
CA LEU A 51 5.84 -0.73 -0.89
C LEU A 51 6.02 0.71 -1.39
N GLN A 52 6.66 1.55 -0.57
CA GLN A 52 7.04 2.91 -0.96
C GLN A 52 8.54 3.09 -0.68
N GLU A 53 9.15 4.06 -1.35
CA GLU A 53 10.57 4.37 -1.34
C GLU A 53 11.50 3.23 -1.79
N ALA A 54 10.97 2.20 -2.42
CA ALA A 54 11.76 1.05 -2.85
C ALA A 54 12.72 1.42 -3.99
N LEU A 55 14.02 1.36 -3.73
CA LEU A 55 15.04 1.44 -4.77
C LEU A 55 15.19 0.11 -5.51
N PRO A 56 15.72 0.10 -6.74
CA PRO A 56 15.90 -1.12 -7.53
C PRO A 56 16.67 -2.23 -6.80
N ASN A 57 17.78 -1.89 -6.11
CA ASN A 57 18.58 -2.86 -5.33
C ASN A 57 17.78 -3.45 -4.16
N GLN A 58 16.94 -2.64 -3.50
CA GLN A 58 16.08 -3.13 -2.42
C GLN A 58 15.02 -4.09 -2.96
N LEU A 59 14.41 -3.75 -4.09
CA LEU A 59 13.42 -4.60 -4.72
C LEU A 59 14.02 -5.93 -5.21
N GLU A 60 15.23 -5.90 -5.78
CA GLU A 60 15.98 -7.10 -6.18
C GLU A 60 16.27 -8.02 -4.98
N ASP A 61 16.73 -7.46 -3.85
CA ASP A 61 16.93 -8.19 -2.60
C ASP A 61 15.65 -8.90 -2.13
N LEU A 62 14.51 -8.19 -2.13
CA LEU A 62 13.22 -8.72 -1.71
C LEU A 62 12.72 -9.83 -2.66
N GLN A 63 12.78 -9.59 -3.98
CA GLN A 63 12.35 -10.56 -4.98
C GLN A 63 13.18 -11.85 -4.93
N SER A 64 14.49 -11.74 -4.73
CA SER A 64 15.37 -12.90 -4.60
C SER A 64 14.99 -13.84 -3.44
N LYS A 65 14.39 -13.27 -2.39
CA LYS A 65 13.96 -14.00 -1.18
C LYS A 65 12.51 -14.47 -1.25
N MET A 66 11.71 -13.92 -2.14
CA MET A 66 10.28 -14.21 -2.29
C MET A 66 9.92 -14.59 -3.73
N PRO A 67 10.50 -15.68 -4.29
CA PRO A 67 10.28 -16.07 -5.69
C PRO A 67 8.84 -16.51 -6.01
N TRP A 68 7.99 -16.68 -4.97
CA TRP A 68 6.55 -16.96 -5.12
C TRP A 68 5.69 -15.71 -5.30
N MET A 69 6.28 -14.52 -5.17
CA MET A 69 5.59 -13.25 -5.40
C MET A 69 5.87 -12.76 -6.82
N SER A 70 4.83 -12.38 -7.53
CA SER A 70 4.95 -11.54 -8.71
C SER A 70 5.05 -10.09 -8.29
N VAL A 71 5.65 -9.24 -9.13
CA VAL A 71 5.81 -7.81 -8.85
C VAL A 71 5.57 -6.99 -10.11
N TYR A 72 4.97 -5.82 -9.91
CA TYR A 72 4.98 -4.71 -10.86
C TYR A 72 5.65 -3.50 -10.21
N SER A 73 6.59 -2.90 -10.91
CA SER A 73 7.33 -1.74 -10.43
C SER A 73 7.83 -0.90 -11.60
N GLU A 74 7.64 0.40 -11.50
CA GLU A 74 8.31 1.40 -12.32
C GLU A 74 8.89 2.46 -11.39
N THR A 75 10.08 2.96 -11.71
CA THR A 75 10.71 4.00 -10.92
C THR A 75 10.14 5.38 -11.29
N ARG A 76 10.15 6.31 -10.35
CA ARG A 76 9.60 7.66 -10.56
C ARG A 76 10.24 8.44 -11.70
N PHE A 77 11.46 8.08 -12.11
CA PHE A 77 12.13 8.68 -13.27
C PHE A 77 11.90 7.90 -14.58
N GLY A 78 11.29 6.72 -14.53
CA GLY A 78 10.96 5.91 -15.70
C GLY A 78 12.16 5.34 -16.47
N ASN A 79 13.33 5.33 -15.85
CA ASN A 79 14.59 4.90 -16.46
C ASN A 79 15.31 3.82 -15.61
N GLY A 80 14.61 3.25 -14.64
CA GLY A 80 15.18 2.29 -13.68
C GLY A 80 15.96 2.93 -12.54
N GLU A 81 15.96 4.26 -12.42
CA GLU A 81 16.59 4.99 -11.32
C GLU A 81 15.56 5.63 -10.39
N GLY A 82 15.97 5.83 -9.13
CA GLY A 82 15.13 6.43 -8.10
C GLY A 82 14.17 5.45 -7.46
N GLU A 83 13.32 5.99 -6.62
CA GLU A 83 12.34 5.24 -5.84
C GLU A 83 11.16 4.78 -6.70
N ALA A 84 10.58 3.66 -6.29
CA ALA A 84 9.37 3.10 -6.87
C ALA A 84 8.27 2.92 -5.81
N CYS A 85 7.05 2.70 -6.29
CA CYS A 85 5.92 2.25 -5.50
C CYS A 85 5.48 0.85 -5.98
N PRO A 86 6.28 -0.21 -5.74
CA PRO A 86 5.96 -1.54 -6.26
C PRO A 86 4.69 -2.11 -5.64
N ILE A 87 3.98 -2.92 -6.44
CA ILE A 87 2.91 -3.79 -5.97
C ILE A 87 3.38 -5.22 -6.18
N MET A 88 3.36 -6.03 -5.11
CA MET A 88 3.67 -7.44 -5.15
C MET A 88 2.42 -8.26 -4.79
N TRP A 89 2.29 -9.45 -5.38
CA TRP A 89 1.16 -10.34 -5.07
C TRP A 89 1.57 -11.81 -5.16
N GLN A 90 0.88 -12.66 -4.42
CA GLN A 90 1.11 -14.09 -4.44
C GLN A 90 0.70 -14.70 -5.80
N THR A 91 1.66 -15.13 -6.61
CA THR A 91 1.44 -15.66 -7.97
C THR A 91 0.44 -16.82 -7.99
N LYS A 92 0.40 -17.62 -6.93
CA LYS A 92 -0.52 -18.76 -6.84
C LYS A 92 -1.99 -18.35 -6.73
N HIS A 93 -2.29 -17.16 -6.15
CA HIS A 93 -3.65 -16.72 -5.87
C HIS A 93 -4.24 -15.83 -6.98
N PHE A 94 -3.38 -15.20 -7.79
CA PHE A 94 -3.82 -14.20 -8.76
C PHE A 94 -3.30 -14.44 -10.17
N ASP A 95 -4.10 -14.05 -11.16
CA ASP A 95 -3.68 -13.81 -12.53
C ASP A 95 -3.63 -12.29 -12.78
N LEU A 96 -2.56 -11.84 -13.41
CA LEU A 96 -2.40 -10.43 -13.78
C LEU A 96 -3.24 -10.11 -15.02
N LEU A 97 -4.06 -9.07 -14.93
CA LEU A 97 -4.89 -8.57 -16.05
C LEU A 97 -4.31 -7.29 -16.66
N HIS A 98 -3.82 -6.36 -15.82
CA HIS A 98 -3.35 -5.06 -16.28
C HIS A 98 -2.33 -4.46 -15.33
N THR A 99 -1.37 -3.70 -15.87
CA THR A 99 -0.42 -2.86 -15.11
C THR A 99 -0.25 -1.51 -15.78
N GLU A 100 -0.11 -0.47 -14.98
CA GLU A 100 0.30 0.85 -15.46
C GLU A 100 0.95 1.67 -14.32
N THR A 101 1.80 2.63 -14.68
CA THR A 101 2.30 3.66 -13.77
C THR A 101 1.84 5.02 -14.27
N ARG A 102 1.39 5.86 -13.34
CA ARG A 102 0.95 7.22 -13.61
C ARG A 102 1.68 8.18 -12.70
N TRP A 103 2.08 9.31 -13.25
CA TRP A 103 2.74 10.37 -12.48
C TRP A 103 1.69 11.26 -11.83
N LEU A 104 1.93 11.66 -10.59
CA LEU A 104 1.06 12.57 -9.85
C LEU A 104 1.37 14.01 -10.28
N SER A 105 0.89 14.37 -11.48
CA SER A 105 1.07 15.66 -12.11
C SER A 105 -0.09 15.98 -13.05
N GLU A 106 -0.14 17.21 -13.55
CA GLU A 106 -1.07 17.63 -14.59
C GLU A 106 -0.90 16.81 -15.88
N SER A 107 0.35 16.38 -16.15
CA SER A 107 0.72 15.51 -17.27
C SER A 107 0.96 14.07 -16.78
N TRP A 108 -0.04 13.46 -16.19
CA TRP A 108 0.06 12.16 -15.50
C TRP A 108 0.51 10.99 -16.39
N THR A 109 0.53 11.15 -17.71
CA THR A 109 1.09 10.18 -18.67
C THR A 109 2.55 10.44 -19.01
N ASP A 110 3.09 11.62 -18.67
CA ASP A 110 4.43 12.01 -19.05
C ASP A 110 5.42 11.53 -17.99
N THR A 111 6.34 10.69 -18.42
CA THR A 111 7.37 10.10 -17.55
C THR A 111 8.19 11.18 -16.84
N ALA A 112 8.42 10.98 -15.55
CA ALA A 112 9.18 11.88 -14.67
C ALA A 112 8.58 13.30 -14.53
N SER A 113 7.31 13.49 -14.88
CA SER A 113 6.65 14.77 -14.67
C SER A 113 6.50 15.10 -13.18
N ILE A 114 6.65 16.38 -12.85
CA ILE A 114 6.50 16.92 -11.51
C ILE A 114 5.23 17.77 -11.49
N GLY A 115 4.30 17.49 -10.58
CA GLY A 115 3.03 18.19 -10.51
C GLY A 115 3.01 19.27 -9.44
N TRP A 116 2.34 20.37 -9.74
CA TRP A 116 2.02 21.49 -8.83
C TRP A 116 3.25 21.98 -8.05
N ASP A 117 3.19 21.96 -6.73
CA ASP A 117 4.25 22.37 -5.80
C ASP A 117 5.12 21.21 -5.30
N ALA A 118 5.05 20.03 -5.91
CA ALA A 118 5.94 18.93 -5.59
C ALA A 118 7.38 19.25 -6.00
N THR A 119 8.36 18.77 -5.23
CA THR A 119 9.80 19.00 -5.50
C THR A 119 10.45 17.91 -6.33
N MET A 120 9.73 16.82 -6.58
CA MET A 120 10.20 15.64 -7.31
C MET A 120 9.03 14.88 -7.91
N PRO A 121 9.25 14.02 -8.92
CA PRO A 121 8.18 13.18 -9.45
C PRO A 121 7.62 12.26 -8.37
N ARG A 122 6.30 12.14 -8.33
CA ARG A 122 5.56 11.19 -7.52
C ARG A 122 4.71 10.32 -8.43
N ILE A 123 4.55 9.06 -8.08
CA ILE A 123 3.89 8.07 -8.93
C ILE A 123 2.82 7.28 -8.17
N ALA A 124 1.92 6.71 -8.94
CA ALA A 124 1.03 5.64 -8.53
C ALA A 124 1.21 4.44 -9.46
N SER A 125 1.53 3.29 -8.88
CA SER A 125 1.47 2.01 -9.58
C SER A 125 0.05 1.46 -9.48
N ILE A 126 -0.47 0.95 -10.59
CA ILE A 126 -1.82 0.40 -10.69
C ILE A 126 -1.73 -1.00 -11.27
N VAL A 127 -2.33 -1.98 -10.60
CA VAL A 127 -2.48 -3.33 -11.13
C VAL A 127 -3.95 -3.76 -11.06
N SER A 128 -4.40 -4.56 -12.03
CA SER A 128 -5.66 -5.28 -11.94
C SER A 128 -5.37 -6.77 -11.92
N LEU A 129 -5.90 -7.45 -10.92
CA LEU A 129 -5.67 -8.85 -10.62
C LEU A 129 -7.00 -9.61 -10.66
N HIS A 130 -7.00 -10.79 -11.26
CA HIS A 130 -8.09 -11.75 -11.14
C HIS A 130 -7.76 -12.72 -10.01
N HIS A 131 -8.58 -12.73 -8.97
CA HIS A 131 -8.43 -13.66 -7.86
C HIS A 131 -9.00 -15.02 -8.23
N LYS A 132 -8.13 -16.03 -8.34
CA LYS A 132 -8.47 -17.36 -8.93
C LYS A 132 -9.58 -18.11 -8.20
N GLU A 133 -9.66 -17.99 -6.88
CA GLU A 133 -10.62 -18.74 -6.08
C GLU A 133 -12.02 -18.09 -6.08
N SER A 134 -12.11 -16.76 -5.96
CA SER A 134 -13.40 -16.05 -5.94
C SER A 134 -13.88 -15.61 -7.32
N GLY A 135 -13.00 -15.60 -8.35
CA GLY A 135 -13.29 -15.06 -9.66
C GLY A 135 -13.37 -13.52 -9.71
N GLN A 136 -13.14 -12.82 -8.61
CA GLN A 136 -13.28 -11.37 -8.52
C GLN A 136 -12.08 -10.63 -9.14
N ILE A 137 -12.36 -9.47 -9.73
CA ILE A 137 -11.34 -8.55 -10.25
C ILE A 137 -11.04 -7.52 -9.17
N ILE A 138 -9.76 -7.44 -8.80
CA ILE A 138 -9.25 -6.54 -7.77
C ILE A 138 -8.32 -5.53 -8.43
N ARG A 139 -8.65 -4.24 -8.30
CA ARG A 139 -7.76 -3.15 -8.68
C ARG A 139 -6.99 -2.68 -7.46
N VAL A 140 -5.67 -2.65 -7.57
CA VAL A 140 -4.78 -2.15 -6.52
C VAL A 140 -4.06 -0.92 -7.03
N ILE A 141 -4.05 0.15 -6.24
CA ILE A 141 -3.33 1.39 -6.49
C ILE A 141 -2.39 1.62 -5.32
N ASN A 142 -1.09 1.70 -5.58
CA ASN A 142 -0.06 1.99 -4.58
C ASN A 142 0.63 3.31 -4.91
N SER A 143 0.74 4.23 -3.95
CA SER A 143 1.25 5.57 -4.20
C SER A 143 2.04 6.12 -3.00
N HIS A 144 2.97 7.06 -3.32
CA HIS A 144 3.67 7.86 -2.32
C HIS A 144 3.56 9.34 -2.72
N TRP A 145 2.82 10.14 -1.91
CA TRP A 145 2.50 11.53 -2.24
C TRP A 145 3.63 12.49 -1.82
N SER A 146 3.48 13.76 -2.20
CA SER A 146 4.47 14.79 -1.86
C SER A 146 4.50 15.06 -0.34
N HIS A 147 5.70 14.99 0.26
CA HIS A 147 5.89 15.31 1.67
C HIS A 147 5.95 16.83 1.94
N VAL A 148 6.12 17.67 0.91
CA VAL A 148 6.22 19.13 1.05
C VAL A 148 5.07 19.87 0.39
N GLY A 149 4.61 19.43 -0.79
CA GLY A 149 3.61 20.14 -1.60
C GLY A 149 2.19 19.84 -1.14
N GLU A 150 1.49 20.82 -0.56
CA GLU A 150 0.10 20.68 -0.15
C GLU A 150 -0.84 20.60 -1.37
N GLU A 151 -0.63 21.49 -2.37
CA GLU A 151 -1.41 21.48 -3.61
C GLU A 151 -1.18 20.17 -4.39
N ALA A 152 0.05 19.66 -4.40
CA ALA A 152 0.36 18.37 -5.01
C ALA A 152 -0.37 17.21 -4.30
N ARG A 153 -0.51 17.23 -2.96
CA ARG A 153 -1.29 16.21 -2.23
C ARG A 153 -2.78 16.29 -2.56
N LYS A 154 -3.38 17.49 -2.52
CA LYS A 154 -4.80 17.70 -2.87
C LYS A 154 -5.11 17.22 -4.29
N ALA A 155 -4.23 17.56 -5.22
CA ALA A 155 -4.38 17.12 -6.61
C ALA A 155 -4.12 15.62 -6.78
N SER A 156 -3.17 15.04 -6.05
CA SER A 156 -2.96 13.58 -5.99
C SER A 156 -4.20 12.85 -5.52
N ALA A 157 -4.89 13.35 -4.49
CA ALA A 157 -6.15 12.79 -4.04
C ALA A 157 -7.21 12.79 -5.16
N SER A 158 -7.28 13.87 -5.96
CA SER A 158 -8.20 13.97 -7.10
C SER A 158 -7.88 12.97 -8.21
N LEU A 159 -6.59 12.78 -8.53
CA LEU A 159 -6.15 11.78 -9.51
C LEU A 159 -6.44 10.36 -9.02
N ILE A 160 -6.03 10.02 -7.79
CA ILE A 160 -6.27 8.70 -7.19
C ILE A 160 -7.77 8.41 -7.14
N ARG A 161 -8.59 9.38 -6.74
CA ARG A 161 -10.05 9.26 -6.78
C ARG A 161 -10.55 8.86 -8.18
N SER A 162 -10.07 9.55 -9.22
CA SER A 162 -10.49 9.27 -10.60
C SER A 162 -10.07 7.88 -11.05
N TRP A 163 -8.87 7.44 -10.68
CA TRP A 163 -8.33 6.12 -11.04
C TRP A 163 -8.90 4.98 -10.19
N SER A 164 -9.41 5.28 -9.00
CA SER A 164 -10.10 4.32 -8.13
C SER A 164 -11.55 4.05 -8.52
N MET A 165 -12.09 4.75 -9.52
CA MET A 165 -13.44 4.45 -10.01
C MET A 165 -13.50 3.00 -10.48
N LYS A 166 -14.49 2.28 -9.98
CA LYS A 166 -14.52 0.81 -9.99
C LYS A 166 -14.44 0.19 -11.39
N GLY A 167 -15.13 0.78 -12.38
CA GLY A 167 -15.19 0.21 -13.72
C GLY A 167 -15.58 -1.25 -13.67
N GLU A 168 -14.72 -2.13 -14.20
CA GLU A 168 -14.93 -3.59 -14.20
C GLU A 168 -14.40 -4.27 -12.92
N ALA A 169 -13.75 -3.54 -11.99
CA ALA A 169 -13.25 -4.14 -10.76
C ALA A 169 -14.39 -4.38 -9.76
N ASP A 170 -14.40 -5.53 -9.12
CA ASP A 170 -15.30 -5.85 -8.00
C ASP A 170 -14.86 -5.17 -6.72
N ILE A 171 -13.54 -5.10 -6.52
CA ILE A 171 -12.89 -4.53 -5.35
C ILE A 171 -11.82 -3.53 -5.81
N VAL A 172 -11.75 -2.38 -5.14
CA VAL A 172 -10.67 -1.41 -5.29
C VAL A 172 -9.94 -1.28 -3.97
N ILE A 173 -8.62 -1.39 -4.03
CA ILE A 173 -7.71 -1.20 -2.90
C ILE A 173 -6.79 -0.04 -3.27
N VAL A 174 -6.76 1.00 -2.44
CA VAL A 174 -5.81 2.10 -2.56
C VAL A 174 -4.96 2.10 -1.31
N LEU A 175 -3.66 2.00 -1.47
CA LEU A 175 -2.73 1.94 -0.34
C LEU A 175 -1.49 2.80 -0.61
N GLY A 176 -0.77 3.12 0.45
CA GLY A 176 0.46 3.90 0.34
C GLY A 176 0.70 4.86 1.47
N ASP A 177 1.80 5.59 1.32
CA ASP A 177 2.18 6.74 2.13
C ASP A 177 1.63 8.01 1.47
N PHE A 178 0.60 8.59 2.07
CA PHE A 178 -0.06 9.77 1.49
C PHE A 178 0.51 11.08 2.04
N ASN A 179 1.46 11.03 3.00
CA ASN A 179 2.04 12.21 3.63
C ASN A 179 0.99 13.22 4.14
N ALA A 180 -0.16 12.72 4.53
CA ALA A 180 -1.34 13.49 4.92
C ALA A 180 -2.04 12.83 6.11
N GLU A 181 -2.48 13.62 7.09
CA GLU A 181 -3.19 13.11 8.25
C GLU A 181 -4.68 12.89 7.98
N PRO A 182 -5.38 12.05 8.76
CA PRO A 182 -6.77 11.67 8.48
C PRO A 182 -7.78 12.83 8.35
N GLN A 183 -7.52 13.95 9.03
CA GLN A 183 -8.40 15.14 9.01
C GLN A 183 -7.96 16.17 7.95
N SER A 184 -6.98 15.86 7.11
CA SER A 184 -6.58 16.75 6.02
C SER A 184 -7.62 16.77 4.91
N GLU A 185 -7.72 17.93 4.21
CA GLU A 185 -8.68 18.11 3.12
C GLU A 185 -8.55 17.05 2.03
N GLU A 186 -7.31 16.67 1.68
CA GLU A 186 -7.03 15.66 0.67
C GLU A 186 -7.53 14.26 1.04
N ILE A 187 -7.41 13.87 2.31
CA ILE A 187 -7.92 12.59 2.80
C ILE A 187 -9.45 12.60 2.89
N GLU A 188 -10.03 13.66 3.47
CA GLU A 188 -11.50 13.82 3.53
C GLU A 188 -12.11 13.82 2.11
N PHE A 189 -11.46 14.49 1.16
CA PHE A 189 -11.90 14.50 -0.24
C PHE A 189 -11.86 13.11 -0.85
N LEU A 190 -10.77 12.35 -0.65
CA LEU A 190 -10.65 10.98 -1.17
C LEU A 190 -11.71 10.05 -0.56
N LEU A 191 -11.97 10.18 0.74
CA LEU A 191 -12.99 9.41 1.46
C LEU A 191 -14.43 9.86 1.18
N SER A 192 -14.65 10.99 0.51
CA SER A 192 -15.99 11.42 0.06
C SER A 192 -16.54 10.56 -1.08
N THR A 193 -15.84 9.49 -1.45
CA THR A 193 -16.22 8.48 -2.45
C THR A 193 -16.76 7.20 -1.78
N ASN A 194 -16.76 6.10 -2.53
CA ASN A 194 -17.03 4.78 -1.97
C ASN A 194 -15.83 4.17 -1.22
N LEU A 195 -14.63 4.74 -1.38
CA LEU A 195 -13.45 4.31 -0.63
C LEU A 195 -13.66 4.54 0.86
N LYS A 196 -13.32 3.56 1.65
CA LYS A 196 -13.39 3.60 3.11
C LYS A 196 -12.02 3.37 3.70
N ASP A 197 -11.65 4.15 4.68
CA ASP A 197 -10.43 3.92 5.44
C ASP A 197 -10.58 2.63 6.25
N SER A 198 -9.71 1.66 6.00
CA SER A 198 -9.72 0.39 6.72
C SER A 198 -9.58 0.58 8.23
N TYR A 199 -8.87 1.64 8.66
CA TYR A 199 -8.77 1.97 10.08
C TYR A 199 -10.14 2.27 10.70
N ASP A 200 -11.00 3.00 10.01
CA ASP A 200 -12.30 3.44 10.53
C ASP A 200 -13.35 2.33 10.47
N VAL A 201 -13.32 1.50 9.44
CA VAL A 201 -14.36 0.49 9.18
C VAL A 201 -14.02 -0.92 9.65
N ALA A 202 -12.78 -1.18 10.10
CA ALA A 202 -12.38 -2.51 10.57
C ALA A 202 -13.22 -2.95 11.77
N LYS A 203 -13.67 -4.21 11.74
CA LYS A 203 -14.37 -4.84 12.87
C LYS A 203 -13.49 -4.91 14.12
N THR A 204 -12.20 -5.14 13.92
CA THR A 204 -11.21 -5.23 15.00
C THR A 204 -9.94 -4.45 14.62
N ARG A 205 -9.37 -3.76 15.59
CA ARG A 205 -8.07 -3.09 15.50
C ARG A 205 -7.14 -3.67 16.55
N CYS A 206 -5.87 -3.87 16.23
CA CYS A 206 -4.89 -4.36 17.21
C CYS A 206 -4.64 -3.34 18.32
N ARG A 207 -4.80 -2.04 18.02
CA ARG A 207 -4.65 -0.92 18.94
C ARG A 207 -5.78 0.08 18.76
N LYS A 208 -6.10 0.80 19.83
CA LYS A 208 -7.14 1.83 19.81
C LYS A 208 -6.79 3.01 18.90
N SER A 209 -5.50 3.33 18.81
CA SER A 209 -4.94 4.33 17.90
C SER A 209 -3.49 3.96 17.60
N PHE A 210 -3.00 4.30 16.41
CA PHE A 210 -1.60 4.18 16.05
C PHE A 210 -1.21 5.30 15.06
N GLY A 211 0.01 5.82 15.22
CA GLY A 211 0.69 6.55 14.17
C GLY A 211 1.47 5.59 13.29
N THR A 212 1.95 6.05 12.15
CA THR A 212 2.70 5.19 11.23
C THR A 212 4.11 5.72 10.93
N TYR A 213 4.35 7.02 11.05
CA TYR A 213 5.68 7.61 10.94
C TYR A 213 6.37 7.64 12.30
N THR A 214 7.60 7.13 12.40
CA THR A 214 8.33 6.96 13.67
C THR A 214 9.73 7.57 13.67
N GLY A 215 10.29 7.86 12.49
CA GLY A 215 11.67 8.33 12.39
C GLY A 215 12.70 7.31 12.90
N PHE A 216 12.42 6.01 12.82
CA PHE A 216 13.22 4.90 13.36
C PHE A 216 13.24 4.75 14.88
N ASP A 217 12.66 5.66 15.65
CA ASP A 217 12.74 5.67 17.11
C ASP A 217 11.62 4.85 17.79
N PRO A 218 11.92 3.67 18.41
CA PRO A 218 10.92 2.87 19.09
C PRO A 218 10.59 3.37 20.51
N VAL A 219 11.34 4.31 21.04
CA VAL A 219 11.14 4.87 22.40
C VAL A 219 10.32 6.15 22.32
N GLY A 220 10.36 6.82 21.18
CA GLY A 220 9.65 8.05 20.92
C GLY A 220 8.15 7.85 20.71
N PHE A 221 7.49 8.94 20.47
CA PHE A 221 6.09 8.99 20.11
C PHE A 221 5.93 8.50 18.66
N ALA A 222 5.02 7.58 18.42
CA ALA A 222 4.56 7.32 17.05
C ALA A 222 3.95 8.61 16.51
N GLY A 223 4.54 9.15 15.47
CA GLY A 223 4.12 10.40 14.83
C GLY A 223 2.74 10.26 14.15
N PRO A 224 2.44 11.09 13.17
CA PRO A 224 1.13 11.05 12.51
C PRO A 224 0.88 9.72 11.80
N ARG A 225 -0.40 9.40 11.61
CA ARG A 225 -0.83 8.33 10.72
C ARG A 225 -0.90 8.89 9.31
N ILE A 226 -0.01 8.46 8.43
CA ILE A 226 0.11 8.93 7.05
C ILE A 226 0.11 7.79 6.03
N ASP A 227 0.16 6.55 6.51
CA ASP A 227 0.06 5.34 5.69
C ASP A 227 -1.35 4.76 5.79
N TYR A 228 -1.90 4.38 4.64
CA TYR A 228 -3.31 3.99 4.52
C TYR A 228 -3.51 2.72 3.71
N ILE A 229 -4.57 2.00 4.05
CA ILE A 229 -5.23 1.01 3.21
C ILE A 229 -6.70 1.43 3.10
N LEU A 230 -7.11 1.87 1.92
CA LEU A 230 -8.49 2.25 1.63
C LEU A 230 -9.13 1.18 0.75
N VAL A 231 -10.39 0.87 0.99
CA VAL A 231 -11.10 -0.19 0.26
C VAL A 231 -12.47 0.27 -0.24
N ASP A 232 -12.84 -0.20 -1.43
CA ASP A 232 -14.22 -0.19 -1.95
C ASP A 232 -14.59 -1.61 -2.40
N GLY A 233 -15.78 -2.07 -2.03
CA GLY A 233 -16.30 -3.38 -2.42
C GLY A 233 -15.97 -4.54 -1.49
N ALA A 234 -15.22 -4.32 -0.41
CA ALA A 234 -14.89 -5.34 0.59
C ALA A 234 -15.17 -4.86 2.02
N ASP A 235 -15.40 -5.80 2.94
CA ASP A 235 -15.48 -5.53 4.37
C ASP A 235 -14.09 -5.76 5.00
N VAL A 236 -13.72 -4.93 5.97
CA VAL A 236 -12.46 -5.05 6.70
C VAL A 236 -12.70 -5.78 8.01
N SER A 237 -12.09 -6.96 8.18
CA SER A 237 -12.20 -7.74 9.41
C SER A 237 -11.23 -7.27 10.49
N TRP A 238 -10.02 -6.86 10.08
CA TRP A 238 -8.95 -6.49 11.00
C TRP A 238 -7.93 -5.52 10.37
N ILE A 239 -7.32 -4.67 11.22
CA ILE A 239 -6.23 -3.76 10.84
C ILE A 239 -5.24 -3.57 11.97
N CYS A 240 -3.95 -3.44 11.63
CA CYS A 240 -2.88 -3.13 12.57
C CYS A 240 -1.72 -2.36 11.91
N ALA A 241 -0.99 -1.61 12.73
CA ALA A 241 0.37 -1.18 12.42
C ALA A 241 1.33 -1.99 13.33
N ASP A 242 2.22 -2.77 12.73
CA ASP A 242 3.12 -3.64 13.46
C ASP A 242 4.46 -2.99 13.77
N GLU A 243 5.03 -3.37 14.88
CA GLU A 243 6.34 -2.90 15.33
C GLU A 243 7.39 -3.99 15.14
N TYR A 244 8.33 -3.75 14.22
CA TYR A 244 9.50 -4.60 14.03
C TYR A 244 10.75 -3.83 14.45
N ILE A 245 11.46 -4.35 15.45
CA ILE A 245 12.64 -3.70 16.03
C ILE A 245 13.88 -4.56 15.79
N LYS A 246 14.96 -3.95 15.33
CA LYS A 246 16.27 -4.56 15.19
C LYS A 246 17.35 -3.59 15.66
N GLN A 247 18.27 -4.07 16.48
CA GLN A 247 19.39 -3.27 17.03
C GLN A 247 18.95 -1.97 17.74
N GLY A 248 17.75 -1.95 18.33
CA GLY A 248 17.21 -0.80 19.05
C GLY A 248 16.51 0.24 18.17
N PHE A 249 16.31 -0.03 16.87
CA PHE A 249 15.60 0.83 15.93
C PHE A 249 14.44 0.07 15.25
N TYR A 250 13.43 0.78 14.83
CA TYR A 250 12.47 0.22 13.88
C TYR A 250 13.16 -0.12 12.55
N ILE A 251 12.65 -1.11 11.82
CA ILE A 251 13.23 -1.57 10.54
C ILE A 251 12.96 -0.59 9.36
N SER A 252 12.17 0.43 9.59
CA SER A 252 11.95 1.60 8.73
C SER A 252 11.60 2.79 9.62
N ASP A 253 11.62 4.00 9.10
CA ASP A 253 11.06 5.19 9.73
C ASP A 253 9.52 5.24 9.68
N HIS A 254 8.90 4.26 9.02
CA HIS A 254 7.46 3.97 9.05
C HIS A 254 7.18 2.61 9.66
N LEU A 255 5.96 2.43 10.21
CA LEU A 255 5.43 1.12 10.58
C LEU A 255 4.66 0.51 9.40
N PRO A 256 4.80 -0.79 9.14
CA PRO A 256 3.94 -1.46 8.18
C PRO A 256 2.50 -1.50 8.69
N VAL A 257 1.56 -1.13 7.82
CA VAL A 257 0.12 -1.21 8.10
C VAL A 257 -0.45 -2.36 7.32
N HIS A 258 -1.17 -3.25 8.00
CA HIS A 258 -1.79 -4.39 7.34
C HIS A 258 -3.25 -4.59 7.73
N ALA A 259 -4.03 -5.12 6.80
CA ALA A 259 -5.45 -5.38 6.96
C ALA A 259 -5.85 -6.73 6.39
N PHE A 260 -6.91 -7.32 6.95
CA PHE A 260 -7.62 -8.44 6.36
C PHE A 260 -8.96 -7.96 5.81
N VAL A 261 -9.23 -8.28 4.56
CA VAL A 261 -10.47 -7.88 3.88
C VAL A 261 -11.22 -9.11 3.39
N SER A 262 -12.52 -9.13 3.65
CA SER A 262 -13.37 -10.25 3.24
C SER A 262 -13.87 -10.04 1.84
N LEU A 263 -13.66 -11.04 0.97
CA LEU A 263 -14.25 -11.08 -0.35
C LEU A 263 -15.74 -11.45 -0.21
N LYS A 264 -16.61 -10.79 -0.98
CA LYS A 264 -18.01 -11.19 -1.04
C LYS A 264 -18.09 -12.49 -1.84
N SER A 265 -18.70 -13.53 -1.25
CA SER A 265 -19.08 -14.73 -2.02
C SER A 265 -20.05 -14.33 -3.13
N GLN A 266 -19.79 -14.81 -4.33
CA GLN A 266 -20.72 -14.68 -5.47
C GLN A 266 -22.04 -15.38 -5.19
#